data_80613c8c71ea7f05b4a020cf841f8fa3
#
_entry.id   80613c8c71ea7f05b4a020cf841f8fa3
#
_cell.length_a   1.000
_cell.length_b   1.000
_cell.length_c   1.000
_cell.angle_alpha   90.00
_cell.angle_beta   90.00
_cell.angle_gamma   90.00
#
_symmetry.space_group_name_H-M   'P 1'
#
loop_
_entity.id
_entity.type
_entity.pdbx_description
1 polymer ?
#
loop_
_entity_poly.entity_id
_entity_poly.type
_entity_poly.pdbx_seq_one_letter_code
_entity_poly.pdbx_strand_id
1 'polypeptide(L)'
;MFDSIFKRKQDEQRFASEGRLPPGQAYTQRFPVLHYGSVPGFNAAVWDFRVWGEVEAPLRLNWAEFNELPRTKLVMDIHCVTKWSKFDTYWEGVAVRTLLEQGLVKPKPQARFVMQHAEHGFTVNLPLEVVLQENFLLATHYNGEPLTPDHGYPLRGVVGAIPAKAELATPYFWKGAKWLRGLEF
;
A
#
# COMPACT_ATOMS: atom_id res chain seq x y z
N MET A 1 -22.16 14.06 -20.20
CA MET A 1 -21.07 14.86 -19.59
C MET A 1 -21.52 15.62 -18.34
N PHE A 2 -22.67 16.35 -18.36
CA PHE A 2 -23.18 17.08 -17.19
C PHE A 2 -23.54 16.13 -16.04
N ASP A 3 -24.19 14.98 -16.28
CA ASP A 3 -24.59 14.01 -15.25
C ASP A 3 -23.38 13.45 -14.48
N SER A 4 -22.25 13.24 -15.12
CA SER A 4 -21.05 12.70 -14.45
C SER A 4 -20.40 13.72 -13.51
N ILE A 5 -20.43 15.00 -13.85
CA ILE A 5 -19.92 16.09 -13.02
C ILE A 5 -20.83 16.29 -11.81
N PHE A 6 -22.14 16.25 -12.01
CA PHE A 6 -23.11 16.39 -10.93
C PHE A 6 -23.00 15.25 -9.91
N LYS A 7 -22.95 14.02 -10.40
CA LYS A 7 -22.74 12.83 -9.57
C LYS A 7 -21.45 12.90 -8.77
N ARG A 8 -20.34 13.32 -9.39
CA ARG A 8 -19.06 13.49 -8.69
C ARG A 8 -19.15 14.50 -7.55
N LYS A 9 -19.84 15.63 -7.74
CA LYS A 9 -20.04 16.64 -6.68
C LYS A 9 -20.92 16.10 -5.54
N GLN A 10 -21.95 15.34 -5.85
CA GLN A 10 -22.77 14.69 -4.83
C GLN A 10 -21.96 13.68 -4.02
N ASP A 11 -21.18 12.83 -4.67
CA ASP A 11 -20.29 11.88 -3.99
C ASP A 11 -19.27 12.61 -3.10
N GLU A 12 -18.66 13.69 -3.59
CA GLU A 12 -17.70 14.50 -2.82
C GLU A 12 -18.37 15.10 -1.56
N GLN A 13 -19.58 15.66 -1.69
CA GLN A 13 -20.34 16.18 -0.56
C GLN A 13 -20.70 15.10 0.45
N ARG A 14 -21.09 13.92 -0.03
CA ARG A 14 -21.39 12.76 0.81
C ARG A 14 -20.14 12.36 1.63
N PHE A 15 -18.99 12.14 0.99
CA PHE A 15 -17.76 11.76 1.70
C PHE A 15 -17.29 12.83 2.68
N ALA A 16 -17.49 14.10 2.34
CA ALA A 16 -17.18 15.22 3.25
C ALA A 16 -18.12 15.20 4.48
N SER A 17 -19.44 14.98 4.29
CA SER A 17 -20.41 14.90 5.38
C SER A 17 -20.20 13.67 6.28
N GLU A 18 -19.66 12.57 5.73
CA GLU A 18 -19.24 11.38 6.46
C GLU A 18 -17.90 11.55 7.21
N GLY A 19 -17.25 12.72 7.08
CA GLY A 19 -15.93 12.97 7.68
C GLY A 19 -14.79 12.19 7.02
N ARG A 20 -15.02 11.57 5.87
CA ARG A 20 -14.06 10.72 5.16
C ARG A 20 -13.15 11.52 4.23
N LEU A 21 -13.57 12.70 3.78
CA LEU A 21 -12.75 13.56 2.90
C LEU A 21 -11.92 14.54 3.75
N PRO A 22 -10.59 14.38 3.83
CA PRO A 22 -9.75 15.29 4.62
C PRO A 22 -9.77 16.72 4.06
N PRO A 23 -9.56 17.74 4.91
CA PRO A 23 -9.49 19.14 4.47
C PRO A 23 -8.45 19.34 3.34
N GLY A 24 -8.85 20.08 2.30
CA GLY A 24 -7.99 20.38 1.16
C GLY A 24 -7.81 19.26 0.13
N GLN A 25 -8.49 18.12 0.32
CA GLN A 25 -8.55 17.03 -0.65
C GLN A 25 -9.74 17.18 -1.59
N ALA A 26 -9.61 16.68 -2.81
CA ALA A 26 -10.69 16.59 -3.79
C ALA A 26 -10.99 15.11 -4.13
N TYR A 27 -12.26 14.76 -4.24
CA TYR A 27 -12.66 13.42 -4.65
C TYR A 27 -12.31 13.12 -6.11
N THR A 28 -11.81 11.92 -6.38
CA THR A 28 -11.60 11.42 -7.72
C THR A 28 -12.10 9.98 -7.91
N GLN A 29 -12.77 9.72 -9.02
CA GLN A 29 -13.10 8.37 -9.47
C GLN A 29 -11.91 7.71 -10.18
N ARG A 30 -11.00 8.51 -10.74
CA ARG A 30 -9.80 8.03 -11.40
C ARG A 30 -8.79 7.54 -10.37
N PHE A 31 -7.85 6.73 -10.83
CA PHE A 31 -6.67 6.38 -10.06
C PHE A 31 -5.46 7.06 -10.71
N PRO A 32 -5.11 8.28 -10.26
CA PRO A 32 -4.02 9.03 -10.87
C PRO A 32 -2.70 8.28 -10.78
N VAL A 33 -1.91 8.36 -11.84
CA VAL A 33 -0.59 7.74 -11.94
C VAL A 33 0.49 8.81 -11.79
N LEU A 34 1.43 8.54 -10.88
CA LEU A 34 2.65 9.34 -10.72
C LEU A 34 3.80 8.36 -10.51
N HIS A 35 4.86 8.50 -11.31
CA HIS A 35 6.04 7.64 -11.23
C HIS A 35 7.28 8.38 -10.76
N TYR A 36 8.14 7.63 -10.07
CA TYR A 36 9.56 7.93 -9.96
C TYR A 36 10.30 6.96 -10.88
N GLY A 37 10.90 7.46 -11.94
CA GLY A 37 11.51 6.64 -12.98
C GLY A 37 10.51 6.04 -13.98
N SER A 38 11.00 5.17 -14.84
CA SER A 38 10.20 4.41 -15.82
C SER A 38 9.51 3.21 -15.16
N VAL A 39 8.45 2.70 -15.79
CA VAL A 39 7.82 1.44 -15.35
C VAL A 39 8.80 0.29 -15.54
N PRO A 40 9.19 -0.44 -14.48
CA PRO A 40 10.13 -1.56 -14.62
C PRO A 40 9.47 -2.78 -15.27
N GLY A 41 10.27 -3.58 -15.96
CA GLY A 41 9.84 -4.91 -16.41
C GLY A 41 9.74 -5.88 -15.23
N PHE A 42 8.83 -6.85 -15.34
CA PHE A 42 8.71 -7.94 -14.37
C PHE A 42 9.13 -9.27 -14.99
N ASN A 43 9.98 -10.02 -14.27
CA ASN A 43 10.35 -11.39 -14.60
C ASN A 43 10.30 -12.25 -13.33
N ALA A 44 9.30 -13.12 -13.25
CA ALA A 44 9.06 -13.98 -12.09
C ALA A 44 10.24 -14.90 -11.75
N ALA A 45 11.06 -15.28 -12.73
CA ALA A 45 12.19 -16.19 -12.54
C ALA A 45 13.35 -15.57 -11.73
N VAL A 46 13.44 -14.24 -11.71
CA VAL A 46 14.52 -13.50 -11.03
C VAL A 46 14.02 -12.51 -9.98
N TRP A 47 12.70 -12.33 -9.90
CA TRP A 47 12.11 -11.45 -8.90
C TRP A 47 12.20 -12.06 -7.51
N ASP A 48 12.54 -11.24 -6.53
CA ASP A 48 12.50 -11.60 -5.13
C ASP A 48 11.98 -10.44 -4.26
N PHE A 49 11.42 -10.81 -3.13
CA PHE A 49 11.08 -9.91 -2.03
C PHE A 49 12.01 -10.20 -0.86
N ARG A 50 12.54 -9.17 -0.22
CA ARG A 50 13.53 -9.29 0.85
C ARG A 50 13.11 -8.56 2.10
N VAL A 51 13.50 -9.11 3.27
CA VAL A 51 13.44 -8.42 4.56
C VAL A 51 14.78 -8.53 5.23
N TRP A 52 15.32 -7.42 5.73
CA TRP A 52 16.62 -7.34 6.38
C TRP A 52 16.68 -6.20 7.40
N GLY A 53 17.87 -5.88 7.92
CA GLY A 53 18.13 -4.83 8.91
C GLY A 53 17.95 -5.34 10.34
N GLU A 54 17.16 -4.63 11.14
CA GLU A 54 16.92 -4.98 12.53
C GLU A 54 15.90 -6.13 12.69
N VAL A 55 16.23 -7.28 12.09
CA VAL A 55 15.53 -8.56 12.21
C VAL A 55 16.49 -9.64 12.72
N GLU A 56 15.97 -10.70 13.36
CA GLU A 56 16.80 -11.81 13.84
C GLU A 56 17.51 -12.55 12.71
N ALA A 57 16.79 -12.76 11.61
CA ALA A 57 17.33 -13.37 10.40
C ALA A 57 16.72 -12.68 9.15
N PRO A 58 17.53 -12.46 8.10
CA PRO A 58 17.00 -11.93 6.84
C PRO A 58 16.08 -12.95 6.16
N LEU A 59 15.05 -12.45 5.48
CA LEU A 59 14.13 -13.25 4.66
C LEU A 59 14.33 -12.92 3.18
N ARG A 60 14.24 -13.94 2.34
CA ARG A 60 14.15 -13.80 0.88
C ARG A 60 13.11 -14.78 0.36
N LEU A 61 12.15 -14.27 -0.40
CA LEU A 61 11.10 -15.04 -1.05
C LEU A 61 11.15 -14.78 -2.55
N ASN A 62 11.11 -15.83 -3.36
CA ASN A 62 10.82 -15.70 -4.78
C ASN A 62 9.32 -15.42 -5.02
N TRP A 63 8.94 -15.19 -6.27
CA TRP A 63 7.56 -14.83 -6.60
C TRP A 63 6.54 -15.92 -6.24
N ALA A 64 6.88 -17.20 -6.42
CA ALA A 64 6.00 -18.31 -6.08
C ALA A 64 5.81 -18.40 -4.56
N GLU A 65 6.89 -18.37 -3.78
CA GLU A 65 6.86 -18.39 -2.31
C GLU A 65 6.08 -17.20 -1.74
N PHE A 66 6.25 -16.00 -2.32
CA PHE A 66 5.47 -14.83 -1.89
C PHE A 66 3.97 -15.02 -2.12
N ASN A 67 3.58 -15.64 -3.23
CA ASN A 67 2.16 -15.88 -3.54
C ASN A 67 1.51 -16.97 -2.70
N GLU A 68 2.26 -17.85 -2.07
CA GLU A 68 1.76 -18.87 -1.13
C GLU A 68 1.43 -18.29 0.26
N LEU A 69 1.87 -17.07 0.56
CA LEU A 69 1.57 -16.43 1.84
C LEU A 69 0.06 -16.16 2.01
N PRO A 70 -0.46 -16.25 3.24
CA PRO A 70 -1.86 -15.95 3.54
C PRO A 70 -2.26 -14.57 3.04
N ARG A 71 -3.39 -14.50 2.34
CA ARG A 71 -3.89 -13.27 1.70
C ARG A 71 -4.83 -12.50 2.61
N THR A 72 -4.67 -11.20 2.62
CA THR A 72 -5.56 -10.25 3.30
C THR A 72 -6.29 -9.41 2.27
N LYS A 73 -7.59 -9.19 2.50
CA LYS A 73 -8.48 -8.37 1.67
C LYS A 73 -8.96 -7.19 2.49
N LEU A 74 -8.80 -5.98 1.96
CA LEU A 74 -9.14 -4.73 2.66
C LEU A 74 -9.88 -3.76 1.74
N VAL A 75 -10.85 -3.06 2.31
CA VAL A 75 -11.45 -1.87 1.69
C VAL A 75 -10.94 -0.65 2.44
N MET A 76 -10.31 0.26 1.72
CA MET A 76 -9.70 1.46 2.30
C MET A 76 -9.96 2.70 1.47
N ASP A 77 -9.99 3.84 2.15
CA ASP A 77 -9.90 5.16 1.52
C ASP A 77 -8.43 5.54 1.39
N ILE A 78 -8.04 6.02 0.24
CA ILE A 78 -6.66 6.45 0.00
C ILE A 78 -6.61 7.96 -0.26
N HIS A 79 -5.66 8.63 0.41
CA HIS A 79 -5.48 10.07 0.34
C HIS A 79 -4.06 10.39 -0.12
N CYS A 80 -3.91 11.02 -1.28
CA CYS A 80 -2.60 11.37 -1.81
C CYS A 80 -2.16 12.76 -1.38
N VAL A 81 -0.86 12.94 -1.13
CA VAL A 81 -0.27 14.26 -0.83
C VAL A 81 -0.50 15.27 -1.96
N THR A 82 -0.76 14.83 -3.18
CA THR A 82 -1.13 15.66 -4.32
C THR A 82 -2.62 16.08 -4.33
N LYS A 83 -3.26 16.04 -3.16
CA LYS A 83 -4.59 16.58 -2.87
C LYS A 83 -5.75 15.88 -3.57
N TRP A 84 -5.66 14.57 -3.80
CA TRP A 84 -6.80 13.79 -4.23
C TRP A 84 -7.08 12.65 -3.26
N SER A 85 -8.35 12.31 -3.15
CA SER A 85 -8.85 11.16 -2.37
C SER A 85 -9.68 10.24 -3.24
N LYS A 86 -9.52 8.95 -3.03
CA LYS A 86 -10.34 7.90 -3.65
C LYS A 86 -10.85 6.98 -2.56
N PHE A 87 -12.16 6.70 -2.60
CA PHE A 87 -12.87 5.98 -1.54
C PHE A 87 -13.23 4.57 -1.95
N ASP A 88 -13.47 3.73 -0.92
CA ASP A 88 -13.92 2.35 -1.08
C ASP A 88 -13.03 1.53 -2.04
N THR A 89 -11.71 1.75 -1.97
CA THR A 89 -10.74 1.03 -2.80
C THR A 89 -10.49 -0.35 -2.23
N TYR A 90 -10.69 -1.39 -3.05
CA TYR A 90 -10.50 -2.77 -2.63
C TYR A 90 -9.10 -3.27 -2.99
N TRP A 91 -8.40 -3.81 -1.99
CA TRP A 91 -7.03 -4.28 -2.11
C TRP A 91 -6.90 -5.72 -1.63
N GLU A 92 -6.03 -6.49 -2.29
CA GLU A 92 -5.64 -7.82 -1.85
C GLU A 92 -4.13 -7.97 -1.89
N GLY A 93 -3.57 -8.59 -0.85
CA GLY A 93 -2.14 -8.78 -0.70
C GLY A 93 -1.77 -9.52 0.57
N VAL A 94 -0.57 -9.27 1.08
CA VAL A 94 -0.04 -9.86 2.32
C VAL A 94 0.11 -8.75 3.36
N ALA A 95 -0.48 -8.91 4.53
CA ALA A 95 -0.22 -8.01 5.65
C ALA A 95 1.18 -8.26 6.21
N VAL A 96 1.94 -7.21 6.55
CA VAL A 96 3.29 -7.40 7.12
C VAL A 96 3.25 -8.18 8.43
N ARG A 97 2.23 -7.97 9.26
CA ARG A 97 2.03 -8.75 10.48
C ARG A 97 1.92 -10.27 10.22
N THR A 98 1.41 -10.67 9.06
CA THR A 98 1.36 -12.09 8.67
C THR A 98 2.75 -12.71 8.59
N LEU A 99 3.77 -11.96 8.15
CA LEU A 99 5.15 -12.43 8.13
C LEU A 99 5.67 -12.71 9.56
N LEU A 100 5.24 -11.90 10.53
CA LEU A 100 5.59 -12.09 11.93
C LEU A 100 4.82 -13.27 12.54
N GLU A 101 3.52 -13.35 12.31
CA GLU A 101 2.64 -14.43 12.79
C GLU A 101 3.06 -15.81 12.27
N GLN A 102 3.55 -15.87 11.04
CA GLN A 102 4.12 -17.08 10.44
C GLN A 102 5.56 -17.37 10.91
N GLY A 103 6.14 -16.51 11.76
CA GLY A 103 7.51 -16.66 12.25
C GLY A 103 8.59 -16.44 11.20
N LEU A 104 8.23 -15.90 10.02
CA LEU A 104 9.17 -15.62 8.92
C LEU A 104 10.02 -14.39 9.18
N VAL A 105 9.49 -13.42 9.91
CA VAL A 105 10.18 -12.18 10.29
C VAL A 105 10.02 -11.97 11.79
N LYS A 106 11.14 -11.71 12.47
CA LYS A 106 11.17 -11.37 13.88
C LYS A 106 11.99 -10.08 14.06
N PRO A 107 11.32 -8.94 14.21
CA PRO A 107 12.00 -7.67 14.48
C PRO A 107 12.75 -7.71 15.81
N LYS A 108 13.96 -7.14 15.83
CA LYS A 108 14.70 -6.94 17.07
C LYS A 108 14.09 -5.83 17.93
N PRO A 109 14.30 -5.81 19.25
CA PRO A 109 13.69 -4.82 20.14
C PRO A 109 13.98 -3.36 19.82
N GLN A 110 15.07 -3.06 19.12
CA GLN A 110 15.45 -1.71 18.71
C GLN A 110 14.82 -1.25 17.39
N ALA A 111 14.19 -2.13 16.59
CA ALA A 111 13.48 -1.76 15.38
C ALA A 111 12.38 -0.72 15.71
N ARG A 112 12.38 0.41 14.99
CA ARG A 112 11.42 1.51 15.18
C ARG A 112 10.75 1.94 13.89
N PHE A 113 11.40 1.72 12.77
CA PHE A 113 10.95 2.12 11.44
C PHE A 113 11.14 0.98 10.47
N VAL A 114 10.38 1.03 9.39
CA VAL A 114 10.56 0.16 8.23
C VAL A 114 10.76 1.03 7.01
N MET A 115 11.87 0.82 6.31
CA MET A 115 12.14 1.41 5.02
C MET A 115 11.67 0.45 3.93
N GLN A 116 10.78 0.91 3.08
CA GLN A 116 10.39 0.22 1.86
C GLN A 116 11.40 0.54 0.77
N HIS A 117 11.98 -0.50 0.16
CA HIS A 117 12.90 -0.39 -0.98
C HIS A 117 12.21 -0.86 -2.25
N ALA A 118 12.19 -0.01 -3.26
CA ALA A 118 11.53 -0.26 -4.54
C ALA A 118 12.53 -0.18 -5.69
N GLU A 119 12.05 -0.51 -6.89
CA GLU A 119 12.84 -0.35 -8.12
C GLU A 119 13.32 1.10 -8.29
N HIS A 120 14.37 1.30 -9.08
CA HIS A 120 15.02 2.58 -9.34
C HIS A 120 15.60 3.28 -8.09
N GLY A 121 15.82 2.54 -7.00
CA GLY A 121 16.35 3.10 -5.75
C GLY A 121 15.38 3.99 -4.99
N PHE A 122 14.07 3.95 -5.33
CA PHE A 122 13.07 4.68 -4.55
C PHE A 122 12.92 4.06 -3.16
N THR A 123 12.94 4.89 -2.12
CA THR A 123 12.73 4.47 -0.75
C THR A 123 11.72 5.36 -0.03
N VAL A 124 10.99 4.77 0.90
CA VAL A 124 10.09 5.51 1.79
C VAL A 124 9.92 4.77 3.11
N ASN A 125 9.96 5.52 4.20
CA ASN A 125 9.87 4.96 5.54
C ASN A 125 8.50 5.18 6.18
N LEU A 126 8.16 4.26 7.09
CA LEU A 126 7.04 4.36 8.02
C LEU A 126 7.50 3.88 9.41
N PRO A 127 6.88 4.37 10.50
CA PRO A 127 7.03 3.75 11.81
C PRO A 127 6.66 2.27 11.75
N LEU A 128 7.39 1.43 12.48
CA LEU A 128 7.13 -0.01 12.54
C LEU A 128 5.69 -0.30 12.97
N GLU A 129 5.19 0.42 13.96
CA GLU A 129 3.81 0.29 14.45
C GLU A 129 2.77 0.50 13.35
N VAL A 130 3.00 1.46 12.42
CA VAL A 130 2.10 1.73 11.29
C VAL A 130 2.13 0.59 10.27
N VAL A 131 3.33 0.05 10.00
CA VAL A 131 3.49 -1.06 9.04
C VAL A 131 2.85 -2.36 9.56
N LEU A 132 2.73 -2.51 10.87
CA LEU A 132 2.09 -3.65 11.51
C LEU A 132 0.56 -3.48 11.71
N GLN A 133 0.02 -2.29 11.44
CA GLN A 133 -1.42 -2.07 11.47
C GLN A 133 -2.12 -2.81 10.32
N GLU A 134 -3.41 -3.09 10.50
CA GLU A 134 -4.20 -3.80 9.50
C GLU A 134 -4.49 -3.01 8.23
N ASN A 135 -4.34 -1.69 8.25
CA ASN A 135 -4.51 -0.81 7.10
C ASN A 135 -3.22 -0.60 6.27
N PHE A 136 -2.16 -1.36 6.55
CA PHE A 136 -0.97 -1.45 5.71
C PHE A 136 -0.89 -2.82 5.04
N LEU A 137 -0.72 -2.85 3.72
CA LEU A 137 -0.71 -4.09 2.93
C LEU A 137 0.41 -4.09 1.89
N LEU A 138 1.04 -5.23 1.71
CA LEU A 138 1.88 -5.58 0.56
C LEU A 138 0.95 -6.07 -0.54
N ALA A 139 0.42 -5.14 -1.33
CA ALA A 139 -0.65 -5.39 -2.28
C ALA A 139 -0.15 -5.92 -3.63
N THR A 140 -0.85 -6.89 -4.17
CA THR A 140 -0.65 -7.45 -5.52
C THR A 140 -1.88 -7.25 -6.42
N HIS A 141 -3.07 -6.98 -5.82
CA HIS A 141 -4.33 -6.78 -6.55
C HIS A 141 -5.03 -5.50 -6.10
N TYR A 142 -5.77 -4.93 -7.03
CA TYR A 142 -6.62 -3.77 -6.84
C TYR A 142 -7.95 -3.98 -7.57
N ASN A 143 -9.07 -3.80 -6.85
CA ASN A 143 -10.43 -4.01 -7.37
C ASN A 143 -10.65 -5.40 -8.02
N GLY A 144 -10.03 -6.44 -7.45
CA GLY A 144 -10.18 -7.82 -7.90
C GLY A 144 -9.22 -8.26 -9.01
N GLU A 145 -8.49 -7.31 -9.62
CA GLU A 145 -7.55 -7.58 -10.70
C GLU A 145 -6.09 -7.42 -10.21
N PRO A 146 -5.12 -8.11 -10.80
CA PRO A 146 -3.71 -7.84 -10.57
C PRO A 146 -3.40 -6.36 -10.79
N LEU A 147 -2.47 -5.81 -10.00
CA LEU A 147 -2.00 -4.46 -10.23
C LEU A 147 -1.52 -4.26 -11.66
N THR A 148 -1.82 -3.11 -12.24
CA THR A 148 -1.20 -2.75 -13.52
C THR A 148 0.26 -2.34 -13.29
N PRO A 149 1.13 -2.43 -14.30
CA PRO A 149 2.51 -1.94 -14.20
C PRO A 149 2.60 -0.49 -13.70
N ASP A 150 1.74 0.39 -14.20
CA ASP A 150 1.63 1.80 -13.77
C ASP A 150 1.27 1.97 -12.29
N HIS A 151 0.57 1.00 -11.71
CA HIS A 151 0.14 1.02 -10.31
C HIS A 151 1.01 0.18 -9.39
N GLY A 152 2.14 -0.35 -9.89
CA GLY A 152 3.17 -0.97 -9.05
C GLY A 152 3.24 -2.49 -9.13
N TYR A 153 2.69 -3.12 -10.22
CA TYR A 153 2.88 -4.56 -10.43
C TYR A 153 4.36 -4.94 -10.41
N PRO A 154 4.76 -6.06 -9.77
CA PRO A 154 3.93 -7.10 -9.18
C PRO A 154 3.53 -6.81 -7.73
N LEU A 155 4.22 -5.91 -7.02
CA LEU A 155 4.04 -5.66 -5.60
C LEU A 155 4.17 -4.18 -5.28
N ARG A 156 3.29 -3.70 -4.41
CA ARG A 156 3.40 -2.36 -3.83
C ARG A 156 3.04 -2.35 -2.35
N GLY A 157 3.60 -1.42 -1.60
CA GLY A 157 3.02 -1.02 -0.33
C GLY A 157 1.76 -0.18 -0.57
N VAL A 158 0.75 -0.36 0.26
CA VAL A 158 -0.42 0.51 0.31
C VAL A 158 -0.82 0.75 1.76
N VAL A 159 -1.19 1.99 2.05
CA VAL A 159 -1.76 2.38 3.34
C VAL A 159 -2.95 3.30 3.08
N GLY A 160 -4.03 3.10 3.84
CA GLY A 160 -5.25 3.87 3.67
C GLY A 160 -6.07 3.92 4.95
N ALA A 161 -7.12 4.73 4.96
CA ALA A 161 -8.06 4.80 6.06
C ALA A 161 -9.08 3.66 5.96
N ILE A 162 -9.35 3.00 7.08
CA ILE A 162 -10.51 2.11 7.22
C ILE A 162 -11.57 2.93 7.97
N PRO A 163 -12.68 3.32 7.33
CA PRO A 163 -13.64 4.28 7.92
C PRO A 163 -14.17 3.88 9.31
N ALA A 164 -14.31 2.58 9.56
CA ALA A 164 -14.76 2.05 10.85
C ALA A 164 -13.66 2.00 11.94
N LYS A 165 -12.43 2.43 11.64
CA LYS A 165 -11.23 2.30 12.50
C LYS A 165 -10.42 3.59 12.47
N ALA A 166 -11.06 4.67 12.93
CA ALA A 166 -10.47 6.03 12.92
C ALA A 166 -9.22 6.17 13.83
N GLU A 167 -9.01 5.21 14.73
CA GLU A 167 -7.82 5.15 15.60
C GLU A 167 -6.54 4.74 14.88
N LEU A 168 -6.65 4.13 13.70
CA LEU A 168 -5.48 3.70 12.94
C LEU A 168 -4.79 4.90 12.28
N ALA A 169 -3.47 4.94 12.39
CA ALA A 169 -2.67 5.95 11.68
C ALA A 169 -2.84 5.80 10.16
N THR A 170 -3.16 6.90 9.49
CA THR A 170 -3.40 6.93 8.05
C THR A 170 -2.42 7.88 7.36
N PRO A 171 -1.17 7.46 7.13
CA PRO A 171 -0.23 8.21 6.31
C PRO A 171 -0.78 8.43 4.90
N TYR A 172 -0.29 9.47 4.22
CA TYR A 172 -0.62 9.67 2.81
C TYR A 172 -0.28 8.45 1.96
N PHE A 173 -1.11 8.17 0.98
CA PHE A 173 -1.00 7.03 0.07
C PHE A 173 0.39 6.89 -0.59
N TRP A 174 1.11 8.00 -0.84
CA TRP A 174 2.46 7.96 -1.39
C TRP A 174 3.51 7.30 -0.46
N LYS A 175 3.18 7.11 0.82
CA LYS A 175 4.00 6.35 1.76
C LYS A 175 3.99 4.83 1.48
N GLY A 176 3.21 4.36 0.52
CA GLY A 176 3.27 3.00 -0.02
C GLY A 176 4.06 2.98 -1.33
N ALA A 177 5.24 2.35 -1.34
CA ALA A 177 6.10 2.30 -2.51
C ALA A 177 5.54 1.39 -3.61
N LYS A 178 5.55 1.86 -4.87
CA LYS A 178 5.30 1.01 -6.05
C LYS A 178 6.54 0.18 -6.40
N TRP A 179 6.34 -0.94 -7.06
CA TRP A 179 7.42 -1.85 -7.49
C TRP A 179 8.34 -2.25 -6.35
N LEU A 180 7.72 -2.60 -5.23
CA LEU A 180 8.39 -2.90 -3.98
C LEU A 180 9.23 -4.17 -4.11
N ARG A 181 10.47 -4.12 -3.58
CA ARG A 181 11.45 -5.23 -3.59
C ARG A 181 11.80 -5.69 -2.18
N GLY A 182 11.59 -4.86 -1.17
CA GLY A 182 11.91 -5.29 0.17
C GLY A 182 11.61 -4.27 1.26
N LEU A 183 11.75 -4.76 2.49
CA LEU A 183 11.57 -4.03 3.73
C LEU A 183 12.85 -4.13 4.56
N GLU A 184 13.40 -2.99 4.95
CA GLU A 184 14.48 -2.88 5.91
C GLU A 184 13.92 -2.38 7.24
N PHE A 185 14.09 -3.17 8.29
CA PHE A 185 13.59 -2.91 9.64
C PHE A 185 14.59 -2.17 10.49
#